data_1fa159ec82dd59d09db258a569cf3509
#
_entry.id   1fa159ec82dd59d09db258a569cf3509
#
_cell.length_a   1.000
_cell.length_b   1.000
_cell.length_c   1.000
_cell.angle_alpha   90.00
_cell.angle_beta   90.00
_cell.angle_gamma   90.00
#
_symmetry.space_group_name_H-M   'P 1'
#
loop_
_entity.id
_entity.type
_entity.pdbx_description
1 polymer ?
#
loop_
_entity_poly.entity_id
_entity_poly.type
_entity_poly.pdbx_seq_one_letter_code
_entity_poly.pdbx_strand_id
1 'polypeptide(L)'
;MKTSRLKNIVIVILLLVNAFLLFLLLSRRAGERDSNERRVEQLCTLFEKNGVAFDRALLPDEETHLSLSLERDTAREEAFASALLGTAESSDSGGGVSRFTGEYGSCSIRSGGTADALLSRPVDDPESFSKQLFKTFGYTFLTSQLTDGSGSVTGIRSEKGRLIFNASLTLTFSDSSLTGVSGTFLPALDEGRRTDGLDAVDALVHFLDYCRASGVVCTEVRALDEGYLLQTSSASPLRLQGVWRISTDVSSYYVNCKTGEITRE
;
A
#
# COMPACT_ATOMS: atom_id res chain seq x y z
N MET A 1 -20.91 41.25 -44.18
CA MET A 1 -19.46 41.04 -44.35
C MET A 1 -18.59 41.38 -43.12
N LYS A 2 -18.98 42.28 -42.22
CA LYS A 2 -18.15 42.66 -41.04
C LYS A 2 -18.10 41.57 -39.94
N THR A 3 -19.18 40.79 -39.72
CA THR A 3 -19.27 39.76 -38.68
C THR A 3 -18.40 38.52 -38.94
N SER A 4 -18.17 38.14 -40.19
CA SER A 4 -17.29 37.03 -40.56
C SER A 4 -15.81 37.35 -40.28
N ARG A 5 -15.37 38.57 -40.56
CA ARG A 5 -13.97 39.02 -40.27
C ARG A 5 -13.71 39.07 -38.77
N LEU A 6 -14.69 39.52 -37.97
CA LEU A 6 -14.58 39.54 -36.52
C LEU A 6 -14.46 38.14 -35.93
N LYS A 7 -15.27 37.19 -36.42
CA LYS A 7 -15.18 35.78 -36.02
C LYS A 7 -13.80 35.16 -36.31
N ASN A 8 -13.27 35.44 -37.51
CA ASN A 8 -11.94 34.93 -37.89
C ASN A 8 -10.82 35.51 -37.02
N ILE A 9 -10.89 36.79 -36.67
CA ILE A 9 -9.92 37.42 -35.76
C ILE A 9 -9.99 36.79 -34.39
N VAL A 10 -11.18 36.58 -33.83
CA VAL A 10 -11.35 35.92 -32.53
C VAL A 10 -10.79 34.49 -32.53
N ILE A 11 -11.04 33.71 -33.59
CA ILE A 11 -10.52 32.34 -33.74
C ILE A 11 -8.98 32.36 -33.79
N VAL A 12 -8.36 33.31 -34.54
CA VAL A 12 -6.91 33.43 -34.62
C VAL A 12 -6.31 33.79 -33.25
N ILE A 13 -6.93 34.72 -32.53
CA ILE A 13 -6.48 35.09 -31.18
C ILE A 13 -6.58 33.88 -30.23
N LEU A 14 -7.68 33.12 -30.28
CA LEU A 14 -7.88 31.93 -29.46
C LEU A 14 -6.86 30.83 -29.75
N LEU A 15 -6.52 30.64 -31.05
CA LEU A 15 -5.46 29.71 -31.48
C LEU A 15 -4.08 30.16 -30.98
N LEU A 16 -3.75 31.45 -31.07
CA LEU A 16 -2.49 31.99 -30.57
C LEU A 16 -2.37 31.82 -29.03
N VAL A 17 -3.44 32.12 -28.28
CA VAL A 17 -3.46 31.93 -26.82
C VAL A 17 -3.27 30.47 -26.47
N ASN A 18 -3.99 29.56 -27.15
CA ASN A 18 -3.83 28.12 -26.89
C ASN A 18 -2.43 27.60 -27.23
N ALA A 19 -1.86 28.05 -28.37
CA ALA A 19 -0.49 27.71 -28.75
C ALA A 19 0.54 28.23 -27.72
N PHE A 20 0.34 29.47 -27.23
CA PHE A 20 1.19 30.03 -26.17
C PHE A 20 1.08 29.30 -24.86
N LEU A 21 -0.13 28.93 -24.41
CA LEU A 21 -0.34 28.13 -23.21
C LEU A 21 0.29 26.75 -23.37
N LEU A 22 0.16 26.11 -24.52
CA LEU A 22 0.79 24.83 -24.81
C LEU A 22 2.33 24.95 -24.76
N PHE A 23 2.90 25.99 -25.33
CA PHE A 23 4.34 26.27 -25.27
C PHE A 23 4.81 26.45 -23.82
N LEU A 24 4.09 27.22 -23.01
CA LEU A 24 4.41 27.41 -21.58
C LEU A 24 4.37 26.07 -20.81
N LEU A 25 3.35 25.22 -21.06
CA LEU A 25 3.24 23.91 -20.43
C LEU A 25 4.39 22.99 -20.82
N LEU A 26 4.77 22.96 -22.09
CA LEU A 26 5.88 22.14 -22.59
C LEU A 26 7.22 22.63 -22.03
N SER A 27 7.44 23.95 -22.00
CA SER A 27 8.67 24.56 -21.44
C SER A 27 8.80 24.26 -19.94
N ARG A 28 7.71 24.34 -19.20
CA ARG A 28 7.69 24.01 -17.77
C ARG A 28 8.02 22.54 -17.53
N ARG A 29 7.37 21.63 -18.28
CA ARG A 29 7.66 20.18 -18.18
C ARG A 29 9.11 19.83 -18.55
N ALA A 30 9.69 20.49 -19.54
CA ALA A 30 11.08 20.30 -19.91
C ALA A 30 12.04 20.75 -18.78
N GLY A 31 11.76 21.88 -18.14
CA GLY A 31 12.54 22.38 -17.00
C GLY A 31 12.44 21.49 -15.76
N GLU A 32 11.24 20.96 -15.48
CA GLU A 32 11.01 20.03 -14.37
C GLU A 32 11.77 18.70 -14.58
N ARG A 33 11.81 18.17 -15.81
CA ARG A 33 12.57 16.96 -16.15
C ARG A 33 14.07 17.14 -15.97
N ASP A 34 14.64 18.21 -16.50
CA ASP A 34 16.08 18.52 -16.38
C ASP A 34 16.49 18.71 -14.90
N SER A 35 15.65 19.36 -14.11
CA SER A 35 15.85 19.50 -12.66
C SER A 35 15.82 18.16 -11.95
N ASN A 36 14.86 17.28 -12.30
CA ASN A 36 14.73 15.96 -11.67
C ASN A 36 15.90 15.04 -12.04
N GLU A 37 16.35 15.07 -13.30
CA GLU A 37 17.53 14.31 -13.73
C GLU A 37 18.78 14.68 -12.94
N ARG A 38 19.03 15.96 -12.72
CA ARG A 38 20.17 16.44 -11.90
C ARG A 38 20.06 15.99 -10.45
N ARG A 39 18.85 16.00 -9.84
CA ARG A 39 18.63 15.51 -8.49
C ARG A 39 18.96 14.02 -8.38
N VAL A 40 18.54 13.23 -9.36
CA VAL A 40 18.83 11.80 -9.42
C VAL A 40 20.33 11.52 -9.60
N GLU A 41 21.04 12.26 -10.47
CA GLU A 41 22.49 12.15 -10.62
C GLU A 41 23.23 12.47 -9.32
N GLN A 42 22.81 13.54 -8.63
CA GLN A 42 23.37 13.90 -7.32
C GLN A 42 23.12 12.81 -6.28
N LEU A 43 21.93 12.21 -6.27
CA LEU A 43 21.60 11.10 -5.40
C LEU A 43 22.52 9.90 -5.66
N CYS A 44 22.68 9.46 -6.92
CA CYS A 44 23.57 8.36 -7.28
C CYS A 44 25.00 8.63 -6.80
N THR A 45 25.50 9.83 -7.04
CA THR A 45 26.83 10.26 -6.56
C THR A 45 26.94 10.22 -5.03
N LEU A 46 25.86 10.59 -4.34
CA LEU A 46 25.81 10.56 -2.88
C LEU A 46 25.86 9.11 -2.34
N PHE A 47 25.12 8.20 -2.96
CA PHE A 47 25.13 6.77 -2.61
C PHE A 47 26.52 6.16 -2.86
N GLU A 48 27.13 6.42 -4.01
CA GLU A 48 28.48 5.94 -4.35
C GLU A 48 29.53 6.43 -3.34
N LYS A 49 29.50 7.72 -2.98
CA LYS A 49 30.42 8.29 -1.95
C LYS A 49 30.24 7.66 -0.57
N ASN A 50 29.07 7.10 -0.27
CA ASN A 50 28.81 6.39 0.98
C ASN A 50 29.08 4.89 0.89
N GLY A 51 29.53 4.38 -0.25
CA GLY A 51 29.81 2.96 -0.46
C GLY A 51 28.55 2.10 -0.52
N VAL A 52 27.39 2.68 -0.87
CA VAL A 52 26.12 1.98 -0.99
C VAL A 52 25.76 1.86 -2.47
N ALA A 53 25.60 0.64 -2.97
CA ALA A 53 25.14 0.41 -4.33
C ALA A 53 23.64 0.78 -4.45
N PHE A 54 23.33 1.59 -5.45
CA PHE A 54 21.96 2.03 -5.75
C PHE A 54 21.73 2.03 -7.26
N ASP A 55 20.67 1.34 -7.69
CA ASP A 55 20.26 1.35 -9.10
C ASP A 55 19.17 2.42 -9.31
N ARG A 56 19.43 3.35 -10.26
CA ARG A 56 18.47 4.38 -10.67
C ARG A 56 17.13 3.79 -11.14
N ALA A 57 17.12 2.57 -11.67
CA ALA A 57 15.90 1.89 -12.13
C ALA A 57 14.91 1.57 -10.99
N LEU A 58 15.32 1.68 -9.73
CA LEU A 58 14.45 1.52 -8.56
C LEU A 58 13.54 2.73 -8.32
N LEU A 59 13.87 3.89 -8.90
CA LEU A 59 13.04 5.08 -8.76
C LEU A 59 11.74 4.92 -9.58
N PRO A 60 10.58 5.21 -9.00
CA PRO A 60 9.31 5.13 -9.71
C PRO A 60 9.16 6.27 -10.73
N ASP A 61 8.49 5.98 -11.83
CA ASP A 61 8.17 6.97 -12.86
C ASP A 61 7.11 7.97 -12.39
N GLU A 62 6.18 7.53 -11.56
CA GLU A 62 5.08 8.33 -11.02
C GLU A 62 4.91 8.09 -9.52
N GLU A 63 4.77 9.17 -8.78
CA GLU A 63 4.54 9.16 -7.34
C GLU A 63 3.18 9.77 -7.01
N THR A 64 2.46 9.16 -6.10
CA THR A 64 1.16 9.69 -5.67
C THR A 64 0.95 9.41 -4.19
N HIS A 65 1.20 10.41 -3.36
CA HIS A 65 0.94 10.29 -1.93
C HIS A 65 -0.56 10.49 -1.65
N LEU A 66 -1.18 9.49 -1.04
CA LEU A 66 -2.58 9.55 -0.63
C LEU A 66 -2.67 9.42 0.89
N SER A 67 -3.45 10.27 1.51
CA SER A 67 -3.90 10.07 2.88
C SER A 67 -5.22 9.33 2.83
N LEU A 68 -5.29 8.17 3.48
CA LEU A 68 -6.44 7.30 3.52
C LEU A 68 -6.91 7.16 4.98
N SER A 69 -8.19 7.37 5.21
CA SER A 69 -8.86 7.04 6.46
C SER A 69 -9.69 5.79 6.28
N LEU A 70 -9.83 5.01 7.34
CA LEU A 70 -10.55 3.77 7.37
C LEU A 70 -11.74 3.92 8.31
N GLU A 71 -12.93 3.77 7.78
CA GLU A 71 -14.14 3.63 8.60
C GLU A 71 -14.52 2.16 8.70
N ARG A 72 -15.01 1.77 9.86
CA ARG A 72 -15.42 0.40 10.08
C ARG A 72 -16.58 0.03 9.16
N ASP A 73 -16.46 -1.08 8.47
CA ASP A 73 -17.48 -1.61 7.55
C ASP A 73 -17.97 -2.97 8.06
N THR A 74 -19.04 -2.95 8.83
CA THR A 74 -19.63 -4.16 9.42
C THR A 74 -20.22 -5.11 8.39
N ALA A 75 -20.73 -4.59 7.26
CA ALA A 75 -21.25 -5.42 6.17
C ALA A 75 -20.10 -6.21 5.51
N ARG A 76 -18.94 -5.59 5.35
CA ARG A 76 -17.75 -6.27 4.82
C ARG A 76 -17.17 -7.29 5.82
N GLU A 77 -17.21 -6.99 7.13
CA GLU A 77 -16.84 -7.95 8.18
C GLU A 77 -17.74 -9.19 8.13
N GLU A 78 -19.06 -9.00 7.98
CA GLU A 78 -20.04 -10.09 7.85
C GLU A 78 -19.85 -10.91 6.58
N ALA A 79 -19.58 -10.24 5.44
CA ALA A 79 -19.26 -10.92 4.18
C ALA A 79 -17.98 -11.76 4.29
N PHE A 80 -16.95 -11.26 4.97
CA PHE A 80 -15.72 -12.02 5.22
C PHE A 80 -15.97 -13.21 6.13
N ALA A 81 -16.66 -13.01 7.25
CA ALA A 81 -17.01 -14.09 8.15
C ALA A 81 -17.87 -15.18 7.45
N SER A 82 -18.84 -14.79 6.63
CA SER A 82 -19.65 -15.72 5.84
C SER A 82 -18.84 -16.48 4.81
N ALA A 83 -17.85 -15.85 4.19
CA ALA A 83 -16.95 -16.52 3.26
C ALA A 83 -16.06 -17.57 3.94
N LEU A 84 -15.78 -17.42 5.24
CA LEU A 84 -15.02 -18.40 6.04
C LEU A 84 -15.92 -19.49 6.64
N LEU A 85 -17.06 -19.09 7.22
CA LEU A 85 -17.87 -19.92 8.12
C LEU A 85 -19.09 -20.56 7.44
N GLY A 86 -19.35 -20.25 6.16
CA GLY A 86 -20.60 -20.58 5.49
C GLY A 86 -21.65 -19.52 5.78
N THR A 87 -22.73 -19.87 6.49
CA THR A 87 -23.66 -18.88 7.06
C THR A 87 -23.11 -18.35 8.36
N ALA A 88 -23.03 -17.02 8.52
CA ALA A 88 -22.49 -16.42 9.73
C ALA A 88 -23.59 -15.62 10.46
N GLU A 89 -23.80 -15.95 11.74
CA GLU A 89 -24.61 -15.18 12.67
C GLU A 89 -23.70 -14.25 13.45
N SER A 90 -24.01 -12.95 13.45
CA SER A 90 -23.23 -11.94 14.17
C SER A 90 -23.75 -11.75 15.59
N SER A 91 -22.81 -11.61 16.54
CA SER A 91 -23.10 -11.13 17.89
C SER A 91 -22.13 -10.00 18.25
N ASP A 92 -22.67 -8.88 18.73
CA ASP A 92 -21.84 -7.82 19.29
C ASP A 92 -21.38 -8.21 20.69
N SER A 93 -20.07 -8.36 20.87
CA SER A 93 -19.47 -8.70 22.17
C SER A 93 -19.11 -7.46 23.00
N GLY A 94 -19.44 -6.25 22.51
CA GLY A 94 -19.01 -4.99 23.11
C GLY A 94 -17.52 -4.70 22.88
N GLY A 95 -17.07 -3.52 23.29
CA GLY A 95 -15.64 -3.15 23.19
C GLY A 95 -15.07 -3.11 21.78
N GLY A 96 -15.91 -2.96 20.75
CA GLY A 96 -15.46 -2.88 19.36
C GLY A 96 -15.08 -4.26 18.75
N VAL A 97 -15.58 -5.36 19.30
CA VAL A 97 -15.36 -6.72 18.80
C VAL A 97 -16.64 -7.27 18.20
N SER A 98 -16.65 -7.53 16.91
CA SER A 98 -17.68 -8.36 16.27
C SER A 98 -17.26 -9.82 16.35
N ARG A 99 -18.17 -10.65 16.83
CA ARG A 99 -18.03 -12.10 16.83
C ARG A 99 -19.04 -12.72 15.87
N PHE A 100 -18.59 -13.65 15.08
CA PHE A 100 -19.39 -14.40 14.13
C PHE A 100 -19.29 -15.88 14.43
N THR A 101 -20.42 -16.59 14.33
CA THR A 101 -20.50 -18.04 14.48
C THR A 101 -21.21 -18.60 13.27
N GLY A 102 -20.75 -19.71 12.73
CA GLY A 102 -21.32 -20.34 11.55
C GLY A 102 -21.10 -21.85 11.55
N GLU A 103 -21.42 -22.46 10.42
CA GLU A 103 -21.37 -23.91 10.23
C GLU A 103 -19.99 -24.51 10.54
N TYR A 104 -18.93 -23.80 10.11
CA TYR A 104 -17.56 -24.33 10.20
C TYR A 104 -16.79 -23.85 11.42
N GLY A 105 -17.33 -22.97 12.25
CA GLY A 105 -16.63 -22.49 13.43
C GLY A 105 -16.98 -21.07 13.84
N SER A 106 -15.98 -20.30 14.29
CA SER A 106 -16.16 -18.92 14.75
C SER A 106 -15.05 -18.00 14.27
N CYS A 107 -15.42 -16.72 14.08
CA CYS A 107 -14.51 -15.65 13.70
C CYS A 107 -14.72 -14.44 14.61
N SER A 108 -13.66 -13.74 14.95
CA SER A 108 -13.73 -12.45 15.67
C SER A 108 -12.94 -11.39 14.94
N ILE A 109 -13.54 -10.21 14.78
CA ILE A 109 -12.90 -9.04 14.13
C ILE A 109 -12.98 -7.86 15.11
N ARG A 110 -11.82 -7.26 15.39
CA ARG A 110 -11.71 -6.10 16.29
C ARG A 110 -11.71 -4.80 15.50
N SER A 111 -12.18 -3.74 16.11
CA SER A 111 -12.18 -2.40 15.50
C SER A 111 -10.77 -1.93 15.07
N GLY A 112 -9.71 -2.46 15.66
CA GLY A 112 -8.32 -2.25 15.24
C GLY A 112 -7.88 -3.05 14.01
N GLY A 113 -8.82 -3.79 13.35
CA GLY A 113 -8.54 -4.59 12.17
C GLY A 113 -8.02 -6.01 12.47
N THR A 114 -7.70 -6.35 13.70
CA THR A 114 -7.27 -7.74 14.02
C THR A 114 -8.41 -8.71 13.76
N ALA A 115 -8.16 -9.75 12.99
CA ALA A 115 -9.08 -10.82 12.68
C ALA A 115 -8.48 -12.16 13.09
N ASP A 116 -9.27 -12.95 13.82
CA ASP A 116 -8.92 -14.30 14.25
C ASP A 116 -10.11 -15.23 14.00
N ALA A 117 -9.89 -16.39 13.41
CA ALA A 117 -10.90 -17.40 13.23
C ALA A 117 -10.35 -18.81 13.57
N LEU A 118 -11.20 -19.59 14.22
CA LEU A 118 -10.99 -21.02 14.46
C LEU A 118 -12.16 -21.76 13.81
N LEU A 119 -11.83 -22.65 12.88
CA LEU A 119 -12.84 -23.32 12.08
C LEU A 119 -12.32 -24.69 11.58
N SER A 120 -13.22 -25.47 10.99
CA SER A 120 -12.89 -26.71 10.30
C SER A 120 -13.70 -26.79 9.01
N ARG A 121 -13.21 -26.13 7.98
CA ARG A 121 -13.88 -26.07 6.66
C ARG A 121 -13.11 -26.88 5.64
N PRO A 122 -13.69 -27.97 5.11
CA PRO A 122 -13.09 -28.71 4.01
C PRO A 122 -12.96 -27.82 2.76
N VAL A 123 -11.84 -27.91 2.08
CA VAL A 123 -11.59 -27.20 0.81
C VAL A 123 -10.90 -28.18 -0.15
N ASP A 124 -11.33 -28.18 -1.41
CA ASP A 124 -10.76 -29.09 -2.42
C ASP A 124 -9.31 -28.73 -2.76
N ASP A 125 -9.03 -27.42 -2.87
CA ASP A 125 -7.70 -26.89 -3.16
C ASP A 125 -7.41 -25.66 -2.30
N PRO A 126 -6.60 -25.82 -1.24
CA PRO A 126 -6.23 -24.74 -0.33
C PRO A 126 -5.62 -23.52 -0.99
N GLU A 127 -4.81 -23.69 -2.03
CA GLU A 127 -4.16 -22.58 -2.70
C GLU A 127 -5.14 -21.77 -3.55
N SER A 128 -5.98 -22.43 -4.35
CA SER A 128 -7.02 -21.77 -5.16
C SER A 128 -8.04 -21.09 -4.27
N PHE A 129 -8.47 -21.71 -3.19
CA PHE A 129 -9.36 -21.11 -2.19
C PHE A 129 -8.75 -19.82 -1.63
N SER A 130 -7.49 -19.88 -1.22
CA SER A 130 -6.77 -18.71 -0.66
C SER A 130 -6.67 -17.58 -1.66
N LYS A 131 -6.29 -17.87 -2.91
CA LYS A 131 -6.21 -16.86 -3.99
C LYS A 131 -7.56 -16.18 -4.26
N GLN A 132 -8.63 -16.95 -4.26
CA GLN A 132 -9.98 -16.43 -4.47
C GLN A 132 -10.42 -15.54 -3.30
N LEU A 133 -10.22 -15.98 -2.05
CA LEU A 133 -10.53 -15.23 -0.85
C LEU A 133 -9.76 -13.91 -0.81
N PHE A 134 -8.46 -13.97 -1.04
CA PHE A 134 -7.61 -12.78 -1.07
C PHE A 134 -8.05 -11.79 -2.13
N LYS A 135 -8.30 -12.26 -3.36
CA LYS A 135 -8.80 -11.40 -4.44
C LYS A 135 -10.13 -10.72 -4.08
N THR A 136 -11.06 -11.45 -3.46
CA THR A 136 -12.38 -10.93 -3.07
C THR A 136 -12.26 -9.81 -2.04
N PHE A 137 -11.33 -9.93 -1.10
CA PHE A 137 -11.18 -8.98 0.00
C PHE A 137 -10.00 -7.99 -0.19
N GLY A 138 -9.38 -7.94 -1.38
CA GLY A 138 -8.37 -6.97 -1.74
C GLY A 138 -7.00 -7.26 -1.14
N TYR A 139 -6.66 -8.52 -0.97
CA TYR A 139 -5.32 -8.98 -0.62
C TYR A 139 -4.59 -9.46 -1.86
N THR A 140 -3.30 -9.20 -1.92
CA THR A 140 -2.38 -9.76 -2.88
C THR A 140 -1.75 -11.01 -2.26
N PHE A 141 -1.74 -12.12 -2.99
CA PHE A 141 -1.06 -13.34 -2.56
C PHE A 141 0.44 -13.06 -2.38
N LEU A 142 0.97 -13.41 -1.23
CA LEU A 142 2.36 -13.14 -0.88
C LEU A 142 3.20 -14.43 -0.91
N THR A 143 2.80 -15.44 -0.14
CA THR A 143 3.55 -16.69 -0.02
C THR A 143 2.63 -17.86 0.31
N SER A 144 3.06 -19.06 -0.08
CA SER A 144 2.43 -20.32 0.26
C SER A 144 3.49 -21.28 0.80
N GLN A 145 3.19 -21.89 1.94
CA GLN A 145 3.97 -22.92 2.58
C GLN A 145 3.07 -24.14 2.81
N LEU A 146 2.53 -24.68 1.72
CA LEU A 146 1.64 -25.83 1.74
C LEU A 146 2.41 -27.10 1.34
N THR A 147 2.19 -28.17 2.09
CA THR A 147 2.67 -29.52 1.79
C THR A 147 1.54 -30.50 2.08
N ASP A 148 1.15 -31.27 1.08
CA ASP A 148 0.08 -32.28 1.19
C ASP A 148 -1.23 -31.74 1.80
N GLY A 149 -1.64 -30.53 1.38
CA GLY A 149 -2.87 -29.89 1.87
C GLY A 149 -2.77 -29.29 3.27
N SER A 150 -1.59 -29.29 3.90
CA SER A 150 -1.35 -28.74 5.24
C SER A 150 -0.29 -27.64 5.19
N GLY A 151 -0.44 -26.62 6.05
CA GLY A 151 0.48 -25.49 6.12
C GLY A 151 -0.22 -24.14 6.14
N SER A 152 0.40 -23.11 5.57
CA SER A 152 -0.15 -21.76 5.58
C SER A 152 -0.01 -21.04 4.25
N VAL A 153 -0.97 -20.14 4.00
CA VAL A 153 -0.95 -19.21 2.86
C VAL A 153 -1.17 -17.79 3.39
N THR A 154 -0.29 -16.89 3.02
CA THR A 154 -0.34 -15.50 3.48
C THR A 154 -0.58 -14.55 2.32
N GLY A 155 -1.52 -13.62 2.51
CA GLY A 155 -1.76 -12.49 1.64
C GLY A 155 -1.50 -11.18 2.37
N ILE A 156 -1.12 -10.16 1.61
CA ILE A 156 -0.91 -8.80 2.10
C ILE A 156 -1.99 -7.88 1.51
N ARG A 157 -2.54 -7.00 2.33
CA ARG A 157 -3.52 -6.03 1.87
C ARG A 157 -2.91 -5.08 0.86
N SER A 158 -3.60 -4.87 -0.26
CA SER A 158 -3.20 -3.90 -1.26
C SER A 158 -4.34 -2.96 -1.61
N GLU A 159 -4.01 -1.71 -1.90
CA GLU A 159 -4.95 -0.71 -2.34
C GLU A 159 -4.37 0.12 -3.48
N LYS A 160 -5.11 0.19 -4.60
CA LYS A 160 -4.68 0.91 -5.81
C LYS A 160 -3.25 0.55 -6.27
N GLY A 161 -2.90 -0.73 -6.15
CA GLY A 161 -1.58 -1.24 -6.52
C GLY A 161 -0.47 -1.04 -5.49
N ARG A 162 -0.76 -0.41 -4.34
CA ARG A 162 0.20 -0.21 -3.23
C ARG A 162 -0.08 -1.13 -2.07
N LEU A 163 0.95 -1.64 -1.44
CA LEU A 163 0.86 -2.56 -0.32
C LEU A 163 0.67 -1.80 1.00
N ILE A 164 -0.09 -2.40 1.91
CA ILE A 164 -0.15 -2.00 3.31
C ILE A 164 0.75 -2.98 4.07
N PHE A 165 2.02 -2.60 4.27
CA PHE A 165 3.11 -3.52 4.62
C PHE A 165 2.88 -4.31 5.91
N ASN A 166 2.15 -3.77 6.87
CA ASN A 166 1.83 -4.43 8.15
C ASN A 166 0.38 -4.95 8.23
N ALA A 167 -0.30 -5.11 7.09
CA ALA A 167 -1.66 -5.65 7.04
C ALA A 167 -1.68 -6.96 6.24
N SER A 168 -1.24 -8.03 6.86
CA SER A 168 -1.27 -9.38 6.30
C SER A 168 -2.40 -10.21 6.88
N LEU A 169 -2.84 -11.21 6.13
CA LEU A 169 -3.81 -12.21 6.52
C LEU A 169 -3.24 -13.59 6.21
N THR A 170 -3.20 -14.47 7.20
CA THR A 170 -2.68 -15.84 7.08
C THR A 170 -3.81 -16.84 7.25
N LEU A 171 -3.93 -17.74 6.30
CA LEU A 171 -4.84 -18.87 6.30
C LEU A 171 -4.04 -20.12 6.66
N THR A 172 -4.49 -20.90 7.65
CA THR A 172 -3.83 -22.14 8.09
C THR A 172 -4.70 -23.33 7.72
N PHE A 173 -4.07 -24.32 7.13
CA PHE A 173 -4.72 -25.54 6.66
C PHE A 173 -4.13 -26.78 7.32
N SER A 174 -4.97 -27.78 7.53
CA SER A 174 -4.58 -29.13 7.93
C SER A 174 -5.44 -30.13 7.17
N ASP A 175 -4.80 -31.07 6.49
CA ASP A 175 -5.46 -32.12 5.70
C ASP A 175 -6.55 -31.57 4.74
N SER A 176 -6.18 -30.54 3.97
CA SER A 176 -7.08 -29.82 3.05
C SER A 176 -8.32 -29.22 3.73
N SER A 177 -8.25 -28.95 5.01
CA SER A 177 -9.28 -28.21 5.76
C SER A 177 -8.71 -26.89 6.25
N LEU A 178 -9.42 -25.78 6.03
CA LEU A 178 -9.08 -24.50 6.63
C LEU A 178 -9.38 -24.59 8.13
N THR A 179 -8.34 -24.47 8.96
CA THR A 179 -8.42 -24.62 10.42
C THR A 179 -8.28 -23.30 11.16
N GLY A 180 -7.64 -22.33 10.55
CA GLY A 180 -7.44 -21.03 11.20
C GLY A 180 -7.26 -19.89 10.21
N VAL A 181 -7.62 -18.71 10.67
CA VAL A 181 -7.30 -17.44 10.00
C VAL A 181 -6.79 -16.48 11.04
N SER A 182 -5.70 -15.80 10.76
CA SER A 182 -5.14 -14.78 11.66
C SER A 182 -4.53 -13.64 10.89
N GLY A 183 -4.58 -12.44 11.48
CA GLY A 183 -3.94 -11.27 10.88
C GLY A 183 -4.79 -10.02 10.92
N THR A 184 -4.70 -9.21 9.87
CA THR A 184 -5.37 -7.92 9.79
C THR A 184 -6.40 -7.92 8.68
N PHE A 185 -7.67 -7.74 9.04
CA PHE A 185 -8.77 -7.51 8.10
C PHE A 185 -9.15 -6.03 8.10
N LEU A 186 -9.09 -5.40 6.93
CA LEU A 186 -9.38 -3.98 6.77
C LEU A 186 -10.68 -3.77 5.99
N PRO A 187 -11.44 -2.72 6.34
CA PRO A 187 -12.60 -2.30 5.57
C PRO A 187 -12.21 -1.89 4.14
N ALA A 188 -13.20 -1.57 3.32
CA ALA A 188 -12.96 -0.88 2.06
C ALA A 188 -12.36 0.51 2.34
N LEU A 189 -11.46 0.94 1.47
CA LEU A 189 -10.82 2.24 1.60
C LEU A 189 -11.57 3.28 0.78
N ASP A 190 -11.68 4.47 1.31
CA ASP A 190 -12.20 5.63 0.58
C ASP A 190 -11.26 6.03 -0.56
N GLU A 191 -11.73 6.91 -1.46
CA GLU A 191 -10.94 7.36 -2.62
C GLU A 191 -9.61 8.02 -2.24
N GLY A 192 -9.47 8.47 -1.00
CA GLY A 192 -8.28 9.12 -0.47
C GLY A 192 -8.10 10.55 -0.98
N ARG A 193 -7.36 11.36 -0.23
CA ARG A 193 -6.97 12.71 -0.65
C ARG A 193 -5.50 12.70 -1.04
N ARG A 194 -5.17 13.33 -2.16
CA ARG A 194 -3.78 13.65 -2.48
C ARG A 194 -3.20 14.52 -1.38
N THR A 195 -2.02 14.17 -0.91
CA THR A 195 -1.25 14.93 0.07
C THR A 195 0.14 15.20 -0.48
N ASP A 196 0.71 16.31 -0.07
CA ASP A 196 2.13 16.55 -0.29
C ASP A 196 2.93 15.58 0.60
N GLY A 197 3.98 15.01 0.05
CA GLY A 197 4.84 14.07 0.75
C GLY A 197 6.27 14.10 0.19
N LEU A 198 7.20 13.48 0.90
CA LEU A 198 8.56 13.28 0.44
C LEU A 198 8.55 12.39 -0.79
N ASP A 199 9.18 12.84 -1.86
CA ASP A 199 9.42 12.02 -3.04
C ASP A 199 10.48 10.93 -2.76
N ALA A 200 10.65 10.01 -3.71
CA ALA A 200 11.59 8.90 -3.59
C ALA A 200 13.03 9.37 -3.37
N VAL A 201 13.44 10.46 -4.02
CA VAL A 201 14.78 11.04 -3.90
C VAL A 201 15.00 11.57 -2.49
N ASP A 202 14.05 12.35 -1.98
CA ASP A 202 14.13 12.90 -0.62
C ASP A 202 14.09 11.79 0.43
N ALA A 203 13.24 10.77 0.25
CA ALA A 203 13.19 9.61 1.15
C ALA A 203 14.54 8.86 1.23
N LEU A 204 15.22 8.68 0.10
CA LEU A 204 16.54 8.06 0.03
C LEU A 204 17.63 8.93 0.67
N VAL A 205 17.55 10.25 0.55
CA VAL A 205 18.45 11.17 1.25
C VAL A 205 18.27 11.06 2.77
N HIS A 206 17.02 11.09 3.25
CA HIS A 206 16.70 10.88 4.66
C HIS A 206 17.23 9.53 5.18
N PHE A 207 17.11 8.47 4.36
CA PHE A 207 17.62 7.15 4.70
C PHE A 207 19.16 7.15 4.87
N LEU A 208 19.90 7.78 3.96
CA LEU A 208 21.36 7.90 4.09
C LEU A 208 21.78 8.68 5.34
N ASP A 209 21.07 9.76 5.64
CA ASP A 209 21.35 10.55 6.85
C ASP A 209 21.05 9.73 8.12
N TYR A 210 19.97 8.94 8.11
CA TYR A 210 19.67 7.99 9.18
C TYR A 210 20.78 6.95 9.36
N CYS A 211 21.26 6.33 8.27
CA CYS A 211 22.37 5.36 8.32
C CYS A 211 23.62 5.98 8.97
N ARG A 212 23.97 7.20 8.60
CA ARG A 212 25.10 7.93 9.18
C ARG A 212 24.92 8.23 10.67
N ALA A 213 23.72 8.68 11.05
CA ALA A 213 23.43 9.07 12.43
C ALA A 213 23.32 7.86 13.36
N SER A 214 22.77 6.75 12.88
CA SER A 214 22.52 5.54 13.68
C SER A 214 23.65 4.50 13.63
N GLY A 215 24.64 4.70 12.76
CA GLY A 215 25.73 3.74 12.55
C GLY A 215 25.28 2.46 11.82
N VAL A 216 24.13 2.48 11.17
CA VAL A 216 23.67 1.37 10.33
C VAL A 216 24.55 1.29 9.09
N VAL A 217 25.10 0.13 8.84
CA VAL A 217 25.89 -0.16 7.65
C VAL A 217 25.04 -1.02 6.71
N CYS A 218 24.77 -0.51 5.52
CA CYS A 218 24.22 -1.27 4.40
C CYS A 218 25.14 -1.08 3.19
N THR A 219 25.19 -2.06 2.31
CA THR A 219 26.03 -2.01 1.11
C THR A 219 25.23 -1.86 -0.17
N GLU A 220 23.92 -2.14 -0.13
CA GLU A 220 23.07 -2.15 -1.31
C GLU A 220 21.62 -1.82 -0.96
N VAL A 221 20.99 -0.99 -1.78
CA VAL A 221 19.52 -0.83 -1.82
C VAL A 221 18.99 -1.76 -2.91
N ARG A 222 18.14 -2.71 -2.53
CA ARG A 222 17.60 -3.75 -3.41
C ARG A 222 16.23 -3.43 -3.98
N ALA A 223 15.42 -2.71 -3.20
CA ALA A 223 14.08 -2.30 -3.64
C ALA A 223 13.66 -0.99 -2.97
N LEU A 224 12.82 -0.25 -3.67
CA LEU A 224 12.17 0.97 -3.20
C LEU A 224 10.70 0.89 -3.59
N ASP A 225 9.82 0.80 -2.60
CA ASP A 225 8.39 0.64 -2.82
C ASP A 225 7.60 1.72 -2.09
N GLU A 226 6.68 2.37 -2.79
CA GLU A 226 5.69 3.24 -2.16
C GLU A 226 4.52 2.41 -1.63
N GLY A 227 4.10 2.66 -0.39
CA GLY A 227 2.99 1.94 0.22
C GLY A 227 2.52 2.61 1.50
N TYR A 228 1.89 1.82 2.35
CA TYR A 228 1.28 2.30 3.59
C TYR A 228 1.68 1.45 4.79
N LEU A 229 1.67 2.09 5.96
CA LEU A 229 1.61 1.40 7.25
C LEU A 229 0.27 1.71 7.92
N LEU A 230 -0.38 0.67 8.41
CA LEU A 230 -1.56 0.79 9.24
C LEU A 230 -1.14 1.28 10.63
N GLN A 231 -1.68 2.41 11.02
CA GLN A 231 -1.56 2.93 12.37
C GLN A 231 -2.81 2.58 13.17
N THR A 232 -2.60 1.82 14.24
CA THR A 232 -3.64 1.46 15.18
C THR A 232 -3.47 2.24 16.47
N SER A 233 -4.52 2.94 16.88
CA SER A 233 -4.57 3.64 18.16
C SER A 233 -5.89 3.28 18.83
N SER A 234 -5.85 3.02 20.14
CA SER A 234 -7.06 2.74 20.92
C SER A 234 -8.04 3.92 20.99
N ALA A 235 -7.58 5.13 20.67
CA ALA A 235 -8.35 6.37 20.79
C ALA A 235 -8.69 7.02 19.43
N SER A 236 -8.25 6.47 18.32
CA SER A 236 -8.42 7.09 17.00
C SER A 236 -8.86 6.08 15.94
N PRO A 237 -9.62 6.52 14.92
CA PRO A 237 -9.93 5.65 13.78
C PRO A 237 -8.63 5.15 13.13
N LEU A 238 -8.72 3.98 12.52
CA LEU A 238 -7.62 3.41 11.75
C LEU A 238 -7.16 4.41 10.67
N ARG A 239 -5.86 4.57 10.53
CA ARG A 239 -5.27 5.45 9.53
C ARG A 239 -4.18 4.73 8.77
N LEU A 240 -4.08 5.01 7.49
CA LEU A 240 -2.97 4.59 6.67
C LEU A 240 -1.98 5.75 6.53
N GLN A 241 -0.76 5.50 6.94
CA GLN A 241 0.36 6.40 6.81
C GLN A 241 1.13 6.04 5.56
N GLY A 242 1.28 6.98 4.62
CA GLY A 242 2.13 6.81 3.46
C GLY A 242 3.59 6.66 3.86
N VAL A 243 4.25 5.66 3.31
CA VAL A 243 5.67 5.37 3.57
C VAL A 243 6.37 4.92 2.30
N TRP A 244 7.67 5.21 2.24
CA TRP A 244 8.61 4.54 1.36
C TRP A 244 9.24 3.36 2.09
N ARG A 245 9.11 2.15 1.53
CA ARG A 245 9.86 0.98 2.00
C ARG A 245 11.17 0.89 1.23
N ILE A 246 12.27 1.00 1.93
CA ILE A 246 13.63 0.85 1.41
C ILE A 246 14.15 -0.50 1.87
N SER A 247 14.27 -1.45 0.96
CA SER A 247 14.81 -2.78 1.26
C SER A 247 16.30 -2.78 0.94
N THR A 248 17.11 -3.18 1.91
CA THR A 248 18.57 -3.24 1.78
C THR A 248 19.07 -4.69 1.86
N ASP A 249 20.37 -4.87 1.74
CA ASP A 249 21.03 -6.15 1.98
C ASP A 249 20.93 -6.64 3.44
N VAL A 250 20.59 -5.74 4.38
CA VAL A 250 20.56 -6.04 5.84
C VAL A 250 19.14 -6.10 6.39
N SER A 251 18.28 -5.18 6.02
CA SER A 251 16.92 -5.04 6.56
C SER A 251 16.06 -4.15 5.66
N SER A 252 14.75 -4.09 5.94
CA SER A 252 13.85 -3.10 5.35
C SER A 252 13.64 -1.94 6.31
N TYR A 253 13.45 -0.74 5.74
CA TYR A 253 13.22 0.51 6.47
C TYR A 253 12.01 1.21 5.88
N TYR A 254 11.21 1.80 6.75
CA TYR A 254 10.04 2.61 6.35
C TYR A 254 10.32 4.07 6.63
N VAL A 255 10.32 4.89 5.58
CA VAL A 255 10.44 6.35 5.67
C VAL A 255 9.04 6.95 5.59
N ASN A 256 8.61 7.66 6.62
CA ASN A 256 7.34 8.34 6.64
C ASN A 256 7.32 9.45 5.59
N CYS A 257 6.42 9.39 4.61
CA CYS A 257 6.33 10.38 3.54
C CYS A 257 6.04 11.82 4.03
N LYS A 258 5.48 11.98 5.24
CA LYS A 258 5.13 13.30 5.76
C LYS A 258 6.22 13.89 6.66
N THR A 259 6.88 13.07 7.47
CA THR A 259 7.82 13.55 8.51
C THR A 259 9.26 13.22 8.23
N GLY A 260 9.54 12.28 7.31
CA GLY A 260 10.89 11.73 7.08
C GLY A 260 11.37 10.83 8.21
N GLU A 261 10.55 10.54 9.22
CA GLU A 261 10.90 9.64 10.31
C GLU A 261 11.10 8.22 9.77
N ILE A 262 12.11 7.54 10.28
CA ILE A 262 12.51 6.22 9.81
C ILE A 262 12.30 5.19 10.92
N THR A 263 11.62 4.11 10.54
CA THR A 263 11.45 2.93 11.38
C THR A 263 12.02 1.71 10.66
N ARG A 264 12.62 0.80 11.43
CA ARG A 264 13.13 -0.47 10.90
C ARG A 264 12.04 -1.53 11.01
N GLU A 265 11.96 -2.40 10.02
CA GLU A 265 11.08 -3.57 10.01
C GLU A 265 11.47 -4.60 11.08
#